data_ba6a03a50d6dd3fe8d54fbbf94c0dbd6
#
_entry.id   ba6a03a50d6dd3fe8d54fbbf94c0dbd6
#
_cell.length_a   1.000
_cell.length_b   1.000
_cell.length_c   1.000
_cell.angle_alpha   90.00
_cell.angle_beta   90.00
_cell.angle_gamma   90.00
#
_symmetry.space_group_name_H-M   'P 1'
#
loop_
_entity.id
_entity.type
_entity.pdbx_description
1 polymer ?
#
loop_
_entity_poly.entity_id
_entity_poly.type
_entity_poly.pdbx_seq_one_letter_code
_entity_poly.pdbx_strand_id
1 'polypeptide(L)'
;ATALQNFLNIVDAGPERFIANSLLRFPQAKNIAASYGSAIHKALEDFLSDYTAKKTYKKDILFESFETYLKKEGFDSKTEETYLARGRENLESIYIEITRQSYGELFLEYDFRAAHGGTYLPIWSSDAIQITGKIDRIERLPDDSLIITDYKTGGGFDAFDGKWADYEKIKQWKYRLQLAFYAILFELSPRWKMFQSKKYELFFVEKNRDEDRFHRVVEYIHEWEIQRAKSLIIAVSKCISEMNFPDIS
;
A
#
# COMPACT_ATOMS: atom_id res chain seq x y z
N ALA A 1 2.37 8.51 -2.93
CA ALA A 1 2.03 8.10 -1.55
C ALA A 1 3.24 8.16 -0.63
N THR A 2 4.35 7.50 -0.97
CA THR A 2 5.52 7.39 -0.08
C THR A 2 6.13 8.74 0.32
N ALA A 3 6.28 9.69 -0.62
CA ALA A 3 6.82 11.01 -0.30
C ALA A 3 5.93 11.79 0.66
N LEU A 4 4.61 11.71 0.50
CA LEU A 4 3.66 12.31 1.43
C LEU A 4 3.77 11.67 2.83
N GLN A 5 3.79 10.35 2.92
CA GLN A 5 3.95 9.65 4.20
C GLN A 5 5.28 9.97 4.87
N ASN A 6 6.37 10.02 4.11
CA ASN A 6 7.69 10.37 4.64
C ASN A 6 7.74 11.82 5.13
N PHE A 7 7.07 12.74 4.42
CA PHE A 7 6.94 14.12 4.89
C PHE A 7 6.18 14.19 6.22
N LEU A 8 5.07 13.47 6.34
CA LEU A 8 4.29 13.45 7.59
C LEU A 8 5.04 12.83 8.77
N ASN A 9 6.06 12.01 8.51
CA ASN A 9 6.94 11.48 9.56
C ASN A 9 7.99 12.50 10.05
N ILE A 10 8.05 13.72 9.49
CA ILE A 10 8.93 14.80 9.99
C ILE A 10 8.66 15.09 11.46
N VAL A 11 7.40 15.02 11.89
CA VAL A 11 7.01 15.22 13.29
C VAL A 11 7.73 14.27 14.25
N ASP A 12 8.02 13.05 13.80
CA ASP A 12 8.66 12.02 14.63
C ASP A 12 10.19 11.97 14.44
N ALA A 13 10.67 12.36 13.26
CA ALA A 13 12.03 12.03 12.81
C ALA A 13 12.90 13.24 12.38
N GLY A 14 12.33 14.44 12.41
CA GLY A 14 12.98 15.67 11.96
C GLY A 14 12.99 15.86 10.43
N PRO A 15 13.12 17.11 9.98
CA PRO A 15 13.17 17.45 8.55
C PRO A 15 14.44 16.93 7.87
N GLU A 16 15.57 16.85 8.60
CA GLU A 16 16.85 16.34 8.07
C GLU A 16 16.72 14.91 7.54
N ARG A 17 15.98 14.07 8.26
CA ARG A 17 15.73 12.69 7.85
C ARG A 17 14.89 12.61 6.58
N PHE A 18 13.88 13.47 6.45
CA PHE A 18 13.10 13.58 5.22
C PHE A 18 13.97 14.04 4.04
N ILE A 19 14.79 15.09 4.25
CA ILE A 19 15.70 15.61 3.23
C ILE A 19 16.67 14.51 2.79
N ALA A 20 17.35 13.84 3.73
CA ALA A 20 18.32 12.79 3.44
C ALA A 20 17.68 11.60 2.70
N ASN A 21 16.54 11.12 3.18
CA ASN A 21 15.96 9.86 2.70
C ASN A 21 15.06 10.04 1.47
N SER A 22 14.31 11.15 1.40
CA SER A 22 13.28 11.35 0.38
C SER A 22 13.73 12.27 -0.74
N LEU A 23 14.47 13.34 -0.45
CA LEU A 23 14.95 14.29 -1.45
C LEU A 23 16.32 13.87 -2.00
N LEU A 24 17.30 13.66 -1.14
CA LEU A 24 18.68 13.29 -1.52
C LEU A 24 18.83 11.78 -1.80
N ARG A 25 17.90 10.96 -1.30
CA ARG A 25 17.86 9.50 -1.50
C ARG A 25 19.14 8.79 -1.05
N PHE A 26 19.67 9.19 0.11
CA PHE A 26 20.80 8.50 0.69
C PHE A 26 20.48 7.02 0.96
N PRO A 27 21.42 6.10 0.71
CA PRO A 27 21.24 4.69 1.00
C PRO A 27 20.85 4.49 2.46
N GLN A 28 19.78 3.72 2.68
CA GLN A 28 19.30 3.38 4.00
C GLN A 28 19.72 1.96 4.36
N ALA A 29 19.93 1.70 5.64
CA ALA A 29 20.10 0.34 6.11
C ALA A 29 18.82 -0.47 5.79
N LYS A 30 19.00 -1.72 5.37
CA LYS A 30 17.88 -2.60 5.07
C LYS A 30 17.03 -2.81 6.31
N ASN A 31 15.73 -2.59 6.15
CA ASN A 31 14.75 -2.90 7.18
C ASN A 31 14.16 -4.29 6.91
N ILE A 32 14.50 -5.24 7.76
CA ILE A 32 14.11 -6.64 7.61
C ILE A 32 12.58 -6.79 7.48
N ALA A 33 11.80 -6.06 8.30
CA ALA A 33 10.34 -6.11 8.23
C ALA A 33 9.80 -5.57 6.91
N ALA A 34 10.41 -4.52 6.36
CA ALA A 34 10.04 -3.97 5.06
C ALA A 34 10.42 -4.93 3.92
N SER A 35 11.59 -5.56 3.98
CA SER A 35 12.01 -6.57 3.00
C SER A 35 11.13 -7.80 3.02
N TYR A 36 10.76 -8.28 4.21
CA TYR A 36 9.79 -9.36 4.38
C TYR A 36 8.43 -8.99 3.77
N GLY A 37 7.93 -7.79 4.07
CA GLY A 37 6.70 -7.28 3.48
C GLY A 37 6.75 -7.26 1.95
N SER A 38 7.83 -6.73 1.38
CA SER A 38 8.04 -6.69 -0.07
C SER A 38 8.08 -8.09 -0.70
N ALA A 39 8.68 -9.08 -0.03
CA ALA A 39 8.70 -10.47 -0.50
C ALA A 39 7.30 -11.09 -0.51
N ILE A 40 6.47 -10.83 0.51
CA ILE A 40 5.06 -11.27 0.54
C ILE A 40 4.26 -10.62 -0.59
N HIS A 41 4.38 -9.30 -0.81
CA HIS A 41 3.68 -8.60 -1.90
C HIS A 41 4.04 -9.20 -3.26
N LYS A 42 5.34 -9.44 -3.52
CA LYS A 42 5.79 -10.03 -4.78
C LYS A 42 5.31 -11.46 -4.96
N ALA A 43 5.28 -12.26 -3.91
CA ALA A 43 4.74 -13.60 -3.96
C ALA A 43 3.24 -13.60 -4.32
N LEU A 44 2.47 -12.68 -3.72
CA LEU A 44 1.05 -12.52 -4.03
C LEU A 44 0.82 -12.02 -5.47
N GLU A 45 1.64 -11.07 -5.93
CA GLU A 45 1.61 -10.59 -7.32
C GLU A 45 1.83 -11.75 -8.31
N ASP A 46 2.92 -12.50 -8.15
CA ASP A 46 3.28 -13.59 -9.05
C ASP A 46 2.22 -14.71 -9.05
N PHE A 47 1.73 -15.05 -7.86
CA PHE A 47 0.68 -16.06 -7.68
C PHE A 47 -0.64 -15.67 -8.35
N LEU A 48 -1.12 -14.45 -8.12
CA LEU A 48 -2.35 -13.95 -8.72
C LEU A 48 -2.19 -13.66 -10.22
N SER A 49 -0.99 -13.29 -10.68
CA SER A 49 -0.69 -13.15 -12.11
C SER A 49 -0.80 -14.49 -12.84
N ASP A 50 -0.24 -15.56 -12.28
CA ASP A 50 -0.37 -16.91 -12.85
C ASP A 50 -1.84 -17.36 -12.85
N TYR A 51 -2.58 -17.13 -11.77
CA TYR A 51 -4.01 -17.39 -11.71
C TYR A 51 -4.79 -16.62 -12.78
N THR A 52 -4.47 -15.34 -12.98
CA THR A 52 -5.14 -14.51 -14.00
C THR A 52 -4.94 -15.07 -15.39
N ALA A 53 -3.74 -15.55 -15.69
CA ALA A 53 -3.39 -16.13 -16.99
C ALA A 53 -3.97 -17.54 -17.21
N LYS A 54 -3.99 -18.39 -16.17
CA LYS A 54 -4.27 -19.82 -16.30
C LYS A 54 -5.59 -20.28 -15.65
N LYS A 55 -6.19 -19.42 -14.83
CA LYS A 55 -7.40 -19.71 -14.04
C LYS A 55 -7.26 -20.92 -13.11
N THR A 56 -6.04 -21.22 -12.70
CA THR A 56 -5.71 -22.31 -11.77
C THR A 56 -4.76 -21.81 -10.70
N TYR A 57 -4.98 -22.20 -9.45
CA TYR A 57 -4.10 -21.85 -8.35
C TYR A 57 -2.94 -22.83 -8.22
N LYS A 58 -1.71 -22.33 -8.34
CA LYS A 58 -0.49 -23.12 -8.18
C LYS A 58 0.24 -22.67 -6.92
N LYS A 59 0.13 -23.48 -5.87
CA LYS A 59 0.71 -23.19 -4.56
C LYS A 59 2.22 -22.94 -4.63
N ASP A 60 2.93 -23.74 -5.43
CA ASP A 60 4.39 -23.65 -5.56
C ASP A 60 4.85 -22.24 -5.99
N ILE A 61 4.13 -21.58 -6.89
CA ILE A 61 4.47 -20.22 -7.33
C ILE A 61 4.50 -19.25 -6.16
N LEU A 62 3.53 -19.34 -5.25
CA LEU A 62 3.46 -18.47 -4.08
C LEU A 62 4.69 -18.63 -3.18
N PHE A 63 5.10 -19.86 -2.94
CA PHE A 63 6.22 -20.19 -2.04
C PHE A 63 7.58 -19.92 -2.69
N GLU A 64 7.78 -20.38 -3.90
CA GLU A 64 9.04 -20.18 -4.63
C GLU A 64 9.34 -18.70 -4.89
N SER A 65 8.30 -17.93 -5.22
CA SER A 65 8.43 -16.48 -5.40
C SER A 65 8.85 -15.81 -4.09
N PHE A 66 8.14 -16.08 -2.98
CA PHE A 66 8.49 -15.55 -1.66
C PHE A 66 9.94 -15.85 -1.28
N GLU A 67 10.35 -17.12 -1.37
CA GLU A 67 11.71 -17.52 -1.01
C GLU A 67 12.76 -16.83 -1.89
N THR A 68 12.48 -16.73 -3.19
CA THR A 68 13.37 -16.09 -4.15
C THR A 68 13.56 -14.61 -3.82
N TYR A 69 12.48 -13.90 -3.52
CA TYR A 69 12.56 -12.47 -3.20
C TYR A 69 13.19 -12.22 -1.84
N LEU A 70 12.88 -13.03 -0.83
CA LEU A 70 13.49 -12.86 0.50
C LEU A 70 15.00 -13.12 0.47
N LYS A 71 15.45 -14.17 -0.23
CA LYS A 71 16.87 -14.51 -0.36
C LYS A 71 17.68 -13.44 -1.11
N LYS A 72 17.09 -12.76 -2.09
CA LYS A 72 17.73 -11.63 -2.78
C LYS A 72 18.09 -10.46 -1.85
N GLU A 73 17.44 -10.38 -0.69
CA GLU A 73 17.76 -9.33 0.28
C GLU A 73 19.13 -9.51 0.93
N GLY A 74 19.69 -10.74 0.96
CA GLY A 74 21.03 -11.03 1.43
C GLY A 74 21.21 -10.81 2.93
N PHE A 75 20.26 -11.27 3.73
CA PHE A 75 20.35 -11.30 5.18
C PHE A 75 21.37 -12.36 5.65
N ASP A 76 21.81 -12.23 6.91
CA ASP A 76 22.56 -13.31 7.53
C ASP A 76 21.69 -14.60 7.63
N SER A 77 22.35 -15.76 7.66
CA SER A 77 21.69 -17.05 7.59
C SER A 77 20.63 -17.28 8.68
N LYS A 78 20.86 -16.78 9.89
CA LYS A 78 19.91 -16.92 10.99
C LYS A 78 18.65 -16.08 10.79
N THR A 79 18.85 -14.84 10.35
CA THR A 79 17.74 -13.93 10.02
C THR A 79 16.93 -14.47 8.85
N GLU A 80 17.60 -14.91 7.77
CA GLU A 80 16.95 -15.49 6.60
C GLU A 80 16.12 -16.71 6.96
N GLU A 81 16.68 -17.68 7.71
CA GLU A 81 15.96 -18.88 8.15
C GLU A 81 14.73 -18.55 8.98
N THR A 82 14.84 -17.61 9.91
CA THR A 82 13.72 -17.17 10.76
C THR A 82 12.57 -16.61 9.94
N TYR A 83 12.88 -15.73 8.98
CA TYR A 83 11.85 -15.10 8.14
C TYR A 83 11.30 -16.01 7.04
N LEU A 84 12.10 -16.96 6.56
CA LEU A 84 11.61 -18.02 5.67
C LEU A 84 10.61 -18.92 6.38
N ALA A 85 10.90 -19.36 7.61
CA ALA A 85 9.98 -20.19 8.40
C ALA A 85 8.68 -19.44 8.67
N ARG A 86 8.75 -18.19 9.15
CA ARG A 86 7.58 -17.34 9.39
C ARG A 86 6.75 -17.12 8.12
N GLY A 87 7.41 -16.85 7.00
CA GLY A 87 6.72 -16.62 5.74
C GLY A 87 6.02 -17.86 5.22
N ARG A 88 6.63 -19.05 5.31
CA ARG A 88 6.01 -20.30 4.90
C ARG A 88 4.74 -20.60 5.70
N GLU A 89 4.80 -20.47 7.03
CA GLU A 89 3.63 -20.64 7.90
C GLU A 89 2.50 -19.68 7.50
N ASN A 90 2.83 -18.42 7.28
CA ASN A 90 1.87 -17.38 6.90
C ASN A 90 1.27 -17.66 5.51
N LEU A 91 2.09 -18.01 4.52
CA LEU A 91 1.65 -18.27 3.15
C LEU A 91 0.72 -19.48 3.03
N GLU A 92 0.86 -20.51 3.89
CA GLU A 92 -0.11 -21.59 3.98
C GLU A 92 -1.53 -21.08 4.27
N SER A 93 -1.62 -20.20 5.25
CA SER A 93 -2.90 -19.58 5.64
C SER A 93 -3.44 -18.65 4.57
N ILE A 94 -2.57 -17.83 3.96
CA ILE A 94 -2.92 -16.92 2.85
C ILE A 94 -3.42 -17.72 1.64
N TYR A 95 -2.74 -18.80 1.27
CA TYR A 95 -3.15 -19.65 0.16
C TYR A 95 -4.58 -20.15 0.33
N ILE A 96 -4.91 -20.68 1.51
CA ILE A 96 -6.26 -21.16 1.83
C ILE A 96 -7.28 -20.02 1.74
N GLU A 97 -6.95 -18.84 2.26
CA GLU A 97 -7.82 -17.66 2.27
C GLU A 97 -8.11 -17.15 0.86
N ILE A 98 -7.07 -17.02 0.03
CA ILE A 98 -7.20 -16.51 -1.33
C ILE A 98 -7.91 -17.49 -2.24
N THR A 99 -7.61 -18.79 -2.15
CA THR A 99 -8.20 -19.80 -3.04
C THR A 99 -9.66 -20.12 -2.78
N ARG A 100 -10.21 -19.69 -1.64
CA ARG A 100 -11.65 -19.75 -1.34
C ARG A 100 -12.47 -18.70 -2.08
N GLN A 101 -11.82 -17.69 -2.65
CA GLN A 101 -12.47 -16.57 -3.32
C GLN A 101 -12.48 -16.81 -4.84
N SER A 102 -13.54 -16.37 -5.49
CA SER A 102 -13.55 -16.18 -6.94
C SER A 102 -13.35 -14.70 -7.22
N TYR A 103 -12.47 -14.42 -8.16
CA TYR A 103 -12.10 -13.05 -8.52
C TYR A 103 -12.72 -12.65 -9.85
N GLY A 104 -13.09 -11.37 -9.95
CA GLY A 104 -13.39 -10.68 -11.18
C GLY A 104 -12.13 -10.46 -12.04
N GLU A 105 -12.11 -9.38 -12.79
CA GLU A 105 -10.93 -8.98 -13.56
C GLU A 105 -9.88 -8.34 -12.63
N LEU A 106 -8.67 -8.90 -12.58
CA LEU A 106 -7.61 -8.44 -11.71
C LEU A 106 -6.58 -7.58 -12.46
N PHE A 107 -6.19 -6.47 -11.82
CA PHE A 107 -5.04 -5.65 -12.20
C PHE A 107 -4.11 -5.60 -10.98
N LEU A 108 -2.91 -6.16 -11.14
CA LEU A 108 -1.94 -6.34 -10.06
C LEU A 108 -0.83 -5.31 -10.19
N GLU A 109 -0.34 -4.82 -9.04
CA GLU A 109 0.77 -3.88 -8.98
C GLU A 109 0.62 -2.69 -9.95
N TYR A 110 -0.62 -2.18 -10.05
CA TYR A 110 -0.97 -1.15 -11.03
C TYR A 110 -0.28 0.17 -10.74
N ASP A 111 0.61 0.60 -11.66
CA ASP A 111 1.41 1.82 -11.51
C ASP A 111 0.78 3.00 -12.25
N PHE A 112 0.33 3.99 -11.50
CA PHE A 112 -0.26 5.23 -12.04
C PHE A 112 0.76 6.16 -12.71
N ARG A 113 2.07 5.93 -12.58
CA ARG A 113 3.10 6.69 -13.33
C ARG A 113 3.12 6.36 -14.81
N ALA A 114 3.00 5.07 -15.11
CA ALA A 114 3.08 4.55 -16.47
C ALA A 114 1.76 4.65 -17.23
N ALA A 115 0.64 4.87 -16.51
CA ALA A 115 -0.69 4.84 -17.08
C ALA A 115 -1.01 6.15 -17.80
N HIS A 116 -1.04 6.11 -19.13
CA HIS A 116 -1.68 7.14 -19.97
C HIS A 116 -1.23 8.59 -19.72
N GLY A 117 0.05 8.85 -19.62
CA GLY A 117 0.59 10.22 -19.51
C GLY A 117 0.68 10.77 -18.08
N GLY A 118 0.42 9.94 -17.07
CA GLY A 118 0.52 10.32 -15.66
C GLY A 118 -0.79 10.82 -15.06
N THR A 119 -0.79 11.00 -13.75
CA THR A 119 -1.93 11.49 -12.98
C THR A 119 -1.55 12.83 -12.35
N TYR A 120 -2.34 13.86 -12.60
CA TYR A 120 -2.03 15.24 -12.20
C TYR A 120 -3.14 15.80 -11.32
N LEU A 121 -2.78 16.31 -10.16
CA LEU A 121 -3.65 17.08 -9.28
C LEU A 121 -3.55 18.55 -9.68
N PRO A 122 -4.63 19.16 -10.19
CA PRO A 122 -4.64 20.58 -10.54
C PRO A 122 -4.37 21.46 -9.31
N ILE A 123 -3.51 22.46 -9.48
CA ILE A 123 -3.36 23.58 -8.56
C ILE A 123 -3.88 24.82 -9.28
N TRP A 124 -3.93 25.95 -8.61
CA TRP A 124 -4.50 27.19 -9.10
C TRP A 124 -3.86 27.64 -10.44
N SER A 125 -4.70 28.04 -11.35
CA SER A 125 -4.48 28.71 -12.65
C SER A 125 -3.84 27.91 -13.80
N SER A 126 -2.77 27.20 -13.67
CA SER A 126 -2.15 26.45 -14.79
C SER A 126 -1.22 25.34 -14.32
N ASP A 127 -0.92 25.32 -13.04
CA ASP A 127 0.03 24.38 -12.48
C ASP A 127 -0.66 23.09 -12.03
N ALA A 128 0.08 21.99 -12.05
CA ALA A 128 -0.39 20.72 -11.56
C ALA A 128 0.73 19.95 -10.88
N ILE A 129 0.39 19.24 -9.81
CA ILE A 129 1.31 18.33 -9.14
C ILE A 129 1.15 16.96 -9.75
N GLN A 130 2.22 16.40 -10.28
CA GLN A 130 2.21 14.99 -10.65
C GLN A 130 2.14 14.12 -9.39
N ILE A 131 1.08 13.35 -9.28
CA ILE A 131 0.92 12.37 -8.21
C ILE A 131 1.13 10.96 -8.78
N THR A 132 1.79 10.13 -8.00
CA THR A 132 2.12 8.76 -8.40
C THR A 132 1.80 7.80 -7.27
N GLY A 133 1.40 6.60 -7.64
CA GLY A 133 1.13 5.53 -6.69
C GLY A 133 1.09 4.20 -7.40
N LYS A 134 1.31 3.16 -6.64
CA LYS A 134 1.18 1.77 -7.07
C LYS A 134 0.16 1.10 -6.17
N ILE A 135 -0.75 0.35 -6.76
CA ILE A 135 -1.83 -0.35 -6.07
C ILE A 135 -1.55 -1.84 -6.18
N ASP A 136 -1.54 -2.53 -5.07
CA ASP A 136 -1.20 -3.96 -5.04
C ASP A 136 -2.21 -4.79 -5.85
N ARG A 137 -3.52 -4.54 -5.65
CA ARG A 137 -4.57 -5.23 -6.40
C ARG A 137 -5.76 -4.32 -6.65
N ILE A 138 -6.23 -4.27 -7.89
CA ILE A 138 -7.52 -3.73 -8.29
C ILE A 138 -8.33 -4.90 -8.83
N GLU A 139 -9.53 -5.09 -8.34
CA GLU A 139 -10.47 -6.08 -8.83
C GLU A 139 -11.70 -5.38 -9.40
N ARG A 140 -12.02 -5.64 -10.66
CA ARG A 140 -13.26 -5.21 -11.29
C ARG A 140 -14.28 -6.34 -11.22
N LEU A 141 -15.39 -6.06 -10.57
CA LEU A 141 -16.49 -6.99 -10.43
C LEU A 141 -17.41 -6.96 -11.67
N PRO A 142 -18.30 -7.98 -11.85
CA PRO A 142 -19.21 -8.03 -12.99
C PRO A 142 -20.19 -6.85 -13.09
N ASP A 143 -20.48 -6.16 -11.98
CA ASP A 143 -21.32 -4.96 -11.92
C ASP A 143 -20.55 -3.65 -12.14
N ASP A 144 -19.32 -3.73 -12.63
CA ASP A 144 -18.40 -2.61 -12.80
C ASP A 144 -17.99 -1.89 -11.51
N SER A 145 -18.28 -2.46 -10.35
CA SER A 145 -17.70 -1.94 -9.11
C SER A 145 -16.24 -2.38 -8.96
N LEU A 146 -15.44 -1.59 -8.21
CA LEU A 146 -14.04 -1.86 -7.97
C LEU A 146 -13.77 -2.17 -6.50
N ILE A 147 -12.91 -3.16 -6.26
CA ILE A 147 -12.27 -3.39 -4.95
C ILE A 147 -10.79 -3.06 -5.12
N ILE A 148 -10.32 -2.10 -4.35
CA ILE A 148 -8.93 -1.62 -4.36
C ILE A 148 -8.27 -2.12 -3.07
N THR A 149 -7.41 -3.11 -3.19
CA THR A 149 -6.77 -3.77 -2.05
C THR A 149 -5.31 -3.35 -1.92
N ASP A 150 -4.93 -3.03 -0.70
CA ASP A 150 -3.55 -2.81 -0.27
C ASP A 150 -3.21 -3.86 0.79
N TYR A 151 -2.18 -4.64 0.54
CA TYR A 151 -1.71 -5.67 1.45
C TYR A 151 -0.85 -5.06 2.56
N LYS A 152 -1.05 -5.53 3.79
CA LYS A 152 -0.29 -5.09 4.96
C LYS A 152 0.32 -6.27 5.69
N THR A 153 1.63 -6.21 5.93
CA THR A 153 2.31 -7.12 6.85
C THR A 153 2.38 -6.49 8.24
N GLY A 154 2.07 -7.25 9.26
CA GLY A 154 2.05 -6.79 10.65
C GLY A 154 0.65 -6.76 11.26
N GLY A 155 0.56 -6.28 12.51
CA GLY A 155 -0.67 -6.29 13.30
C GLY A 155 -1.84 -5.56 12.63
N GLY A 156 -2.96 -6.26 12.46
CA GLY A 156 -4.17 -5.76 11.85
C GLY A 156 -5.16 -5.16 12.85
N PHE A 157 -6.24 -4.61 12.33
CA PHE A 157 -7.42 -4.13 13.06
C PHE A 157 -8.66 -4.30 12.16
N ASP A 158 -9.86 -4.21 12.74
CA ASP A 158 -11.10 -4.48 12.01
C ASP A 158 -11.81 -3.24 11.48
N ALA A 159 -11.60 -2.09 12.12
CA ALA A 159 -12.28 -0.85 11.77
C ALA A 159 -11.50 0.39 12.20
N PHE A 160 -11.75 1.51 11.50
CA PHE A 160 -11.28 2.83 11.90
C PHE A 160 -12.22 3.45 12.96
N ASP A 161 -12.28 2.85 14.15
CA ASP A 161 -13.26 3.21 15.18
C ASP A 161 -12.79 4.24 16.21
N GLY A 162 -11.54 4.66 16.14
CA GLY A 162 -10.93 5.68 16.98
C GLY A 162 -10.76 5.31 18.48
N LYS A 163 -11.04 4.06 18.86
CA LYS A 163 -11.00 3.59 20.27
C LYS A 163 -9.61 3.18 20.76
N TRP A 164 -8.59 3.35 19.94
CA TRP A 164 -7.24 2.90 20.17
C TRP A 164 -6.38 3.90 20.97
N ALA A 165 -5.27 3.44 21.48
CA ALA A 165 -4.24 4.31 22.04
C ALA A 165 -3.74 5.33 21.00
N ASP A 166 -3.23 6.48 21.41
CA ASP A 166 -2.88 7.58 20.51
C ASP A 166 -1.90 7.18 19.40
N TYR A 167 -0.95 6.33 19.69
CA TYR A 167 -0.03 5.76 18.69
C TYR A 167 -0.78 4.98 17.60
N GLU A 168 -1.75 4.17 17.97
CA GLU A 168 -2.53 3.38 17.02
C GLU A 168 -3.48 4.24 16.19
N LYS A 169 -4.03 5.31 16.78
CA LYS A 169 -4.81 6.32 16.06
C LYS A 169 -3.99 6.98 14.95
N ILE A 170 -2.72 7.31 15.22
CA ILE A 170 -1.82 7.87 14.21
C ILE A 170 -1.59 6.85 13.08
N LYS A 171 -1.35 5.58 13.41
CA LYS A 171 -1.20 4.50 12.42
C LYS A 171 -2.45 4.34 11.56
N GLN A 172 -3.63 4.29 12.17
CA GLN A 172 -4.91 4.20 11.48
C GLN A 172 -5.16 5.42 10.58
N TRP A 173 -4.88 6.62 11.10
CA TRP A 173 -4.98 7.84 10.30
C TRP A 173 -4.08 7.81 9.07
N LYS A 174 -2.83 7.34 9.19
CA LYS A 174 -1.92 7.17 8.05
C LYS A 174 -2.48 6.19 7.01
N TYR A 175 -3.08 5.10 7.43
CA TYR A 175 -3.74 4.16 6.52
C TYR A 175 -4.98 4.78 5.86
N ARG A 176 -5.81 5.48 6.63
CA ARG A 176 -6.98 6.17 6.08
C ARG A 176 -6.58 7.22 5.03
N LEU A 177 -5.53 7.99 5.31
CA LEU A 177 -4.96 8.94 4.35
C LEU A 177 -4.41 8.24 3.09
N GLN A 178 -3.81 7.06 3.22
CA GLN A 178 -3.35 6.27 2.08
C GLN A 178 -4.52 5.87 1.18
N LEU A 179 -5.63 5.41 1.76
CA LEU A 179 -6.84 5.07 1.00
C LEU A 179 -7.45 6.31 0.32
N ALA A 180 -7.48 7.45 1.00
CA ALA A 180 -7.91 8.73 0.40
C ALA A 180 -6.98 9.15 -0.77
N PHE A 181 -5.68 8.93 -0.65
CA PHE A 181 -4.73 9.15 -1.74
C PHE A 181 -5.02 8.24 -2.94
N TYR A 182 -5.34 6.97 -2.71
CA TYR A 182 -5.78 6.08 -3.78
C TYR A 182 -7.06 6.59 -4.45
N ALA A 183 -8.03 7.06 -3.68
CA ALA A 183 -9.26 7.64 -4.23
C ALA A 183 -8.97 8.82 -5.17
N ILE A 184 -8.00 9.69 -4.83
CA ILE A 184 -7.55 10.78 -5.70
C ILE A 184 -6.94 10.24 -7.01
N LEU A 185 -6.09 9.19 -6.94
CA LEU A 185 -5.52 8.58 -8.14
C LEU A 185 -6.61 8.06 -9.09
N PHE A 186 -7.64 7.39 -8.54
CA PHE A 186 -8.77 6.88 -9.32
C PHE A 186 -9.65 7.99 -9.90
N GLU A 187 -9.89 9.06 -9.13
CA GLU A 187 -10.68 10.21 -9.59
C GLU A 187 -10.01 10.93 -10.77
N LEU A 188 -8.70 11.12 -10.68
CA LEU A 188 -7.93 11.88 -11.67
C LEU A 188 -7.47 11.03 -12.86
N SER A 189 -7.53 9.70 -12.76
CA SER A 189 -7.11 8.82 -13.84
C SER A 189 -8.14 8.74 -14.96
N PRO A 190 -7.77 9.04 -16.22
CA PRO A 190 -8.68 8.91 -17.36
C PRO A 190 -9.30 7.52 -17.49
N ARG A 191 -8.56 6.47 -17.15
CA ARG A 191 -8.99 5.09 -17.22
C ARG A 191 -10.02 4.72 -16.13
N TRP A 192 -9.81 5.21 -14.90
CA TRP A 192 -10.53 4.72 -13.73
C TRP A 192 -11.65 5.63 -13.22
N LYS A 193 -11.67 6.90 -13.65
CA LYS A 193 -12.67 7.89 -13.20
C LYS A 193 -14.11 7.51 -13.54
N MET A 194 -14.30 6.68 -14.57
CA MET A 194 -15.63 6.26 -15.02
C MET A 194 -16.32 5.28 -14.07
N PHE A 195 -15.57 4.54 -13.28
CA PHE A 195 -16.11 3.59 -12.31
C PHE A 195 -16.61 4.33 -11.08
N GLN A 196 -17.92 4.24 -10.78
CA GLN A 196 -18.56 5.02 -9.72
C GLN A 196 -18.44 4.36 -8.36
N SER A 197 -18.62 3.05 -8.27
CA SER A 197 -18.55 2.30 -7.02
C SER A 197 -17.13 1.79 -6.77
N LYS A 198 -16.50 2.26 -5.71
CA LYS A 198 -15.15 1.87 -5.31
C LYS A 198 -15.10 1.56 -3.82
N LYS A 199 -14.68 0.35 -3.48
CA LYS A 199 -14.36 -0.06 -2.10
C LYS A 199 -12.85 -0.13 -1.93
N TYR A 200 -12.35 0.37 -0.83
CA TYR A 200 -10.93 0.36 -0.50
C TYR A 200 -10.71 -0.62 0.64
N GLU A 201 -9.81 -1.57 0.43
CA GLU A 201 -9.52 -2.65 1.37
C GLU A 201 -8.09 -2.57 1.85
N LEU A 202 -7.89 -2.64 3.17
CA LEU A 202 -6.63 -3.03 3.78
C LEU A 202 -6.74 -4.51 4.15
N PHE A 203 -5.95 -5.34 3.51
CA PHE A 203 -5.87 -6.76 3.85
C PHE A 203 -4.57 -7.05 4.60
N PHE A 204 -4.71 -7.31 5.90
CA PHE A 204 -3.58 -7.70 6.74
C PHE A 204 -3.29 -9.18 6.51
N VAL A 205 -2.20 -9.44 5.79
CA VAL A 205 -1.84 -10.77 5.30
C VAL A 205 -1.10 -11.64 6.33
N GLU A 206 -1.07 -11.21 7.58
CA GLU A 206 -0.66 -12.05 8.70
C GLU A 206 -1.85 -12.27 9.62
N LYS A 207 -2.10 -13.54 9.96
CA LYS A 207 -3.16 -13.87 10.91
C LYS A 207 -2.88 -13.28 12.28
N ASN A 208 -3.92 -12.77 12.92
CA ASN A 208 -3.90 -12.56 14.35
C ASN A 208 -3.80 -13.93 15.05
N ARG A 209 -2.77 -14.13 15.84
CA ARG A 209 -2.53 -15.41 16.52
C ARG A 209 -3.58 -15.74 17.57
N ASP A 210 -4.13 -14.72 18.21
CA ASP A 210 -5.12 -14.90 19.28
C ASP A 210 -6.51 -15.24 18.72
N GLU A 211 -6.81 -14.77 17.50
CA GLU A 211 -8.13 -14.91 16.88
C GLU A 211 -8.15 -15.92 15.71
N ASP A 212 -6.99 -16.44 15.30
CA ASP A 212 -6.78 -17.32 14.14
C ASP A 212 -7.47 -16.87 12.85
N ARG A 213 -7.53 -15.54 12.63
CA ARG A 213 -8.13 -14.93 11.45
C ARG A 213 -7.30 -13.81 10.86
N PHE A 214 -7.55 -13.51 9.60
CA PHE A 214 -7.03 -12.31 8.94
C PHE A 214 -7.91 -11.11 9.25
N HIS A 215 -7.28 -9.95 9.46
CA HIS A 215 -8.02 -8.69 9.51
C HIS A 215 -8.18 -8.11 8.11
N ARG A 216 -9.38 -7.63 7.83
CA ARG A 216 -9.72 -6.91 6.60
C ARG A 216 -10.56 -5.70 6.96
N VAL A 217 -10.10 -4.53 6.54
CA VAL A 217 -10.84 -3.28 6.69
C VAL A 217 -11.31 -2.85 5.31
N VAL A 218 -12.62 -2.83 5.10
CA VAL A 218 -13.21 -2.42 3.82
C VAL A 218 -13.98 -1.12 4.03
N GLU A 219 -13.62 -0.08 3.29
CA GLU A 219 -14.11 1.27 3.48
C GLU A 219 -14.51 1.95 2.18
N TYR A 220 -15.46 2.88 2.31
CA TYR A 220 -15.70 3.91 1.32
C TYR A 220 -14.99 5.19 1.75
N ILE A 221 -14.40 5.90 0.79
CA ILE A 221 -13.74 7.18 1.04
C ILE A 221 -14.70 8.29 0.64
N HIS A 222 -15.04 9.13 1.60
CA HIS A 222 -15.98 10.24 1.40
C HIS A 222 -15.31 11.44 0.70
N GLU A 223 -16.11 12.22 0.00
CA GLU A 223 -15.64 13.39 -0.74
C GLU A 223 -14.84 14.37 0.15
N TRP A 224 -15.28 14.62 1.38
CA TRP A 224 -14.56 15.51 2.30
C TRP A 224 -13.15 15.01 2.65
N GLU A 225 -12.93 13.68 2.70
CA GLU A 225 -11.61 13.07 2.95
C GLU A 225 -10.70 13.27 1.73
N ILE A 226 -11.28 13.10 0.54
CA ILE A 226 -10.58 13.33 -0.74
C ILE A 226 -10.12 14.79 -0.81
N GLN A 227 -11.02 15.74 -0.52
CA GLN A 227 -10.70 17.17 -0.56
C GLN A 227 -9.65 17.55 0.50
N ARG A 228 -9.75 17.00 1.70
CA ARG A 228 -8.74 17.20 2.75
C ARG A 228 -7.39 16.63 2.35
N ALA A 229 -7.35 15.44 1.75
CA ALA A 229 -6.11 14.84 1.27
C ALA A 229 -5.49 15.64 0.11
N LYS A 230 -6.30 16.16 -0.83
CA LYS A 230 -5.84 17.06 -1.90
C LYS A 230 -5.20 18.32 -1.32
N SER A 231 -5.86 18.97 -0.36
CA SER A 231 -5.32 20.16 0.31
C SER A 231 -4.00 19.88 1.02
N LEU A 232 -3.88 18.73 1.68
CA LEU A 232 -2.65 18.30 2.33
C LEU A 232 -1.52 18.06 1.31
N ILE A 233 -1.80 17.40 0.18
CA ILE A 233 -0.81 17.18 -0.89
C ILE A 233 -0.29 18.53 -1.42
N ILE A 234 -1.17 19.50 -1.65
CA ILE A 234 -0.80 20.82 -2.13
C ILE A 234 0.08 21.53 -1.11
N ALA A 235 -0.29 21.53 0.17
CA ALA A 235 0.49 22.14 1.24
C ALA A 235 1.88 21.51 1.36
N VAL A 236 1.96 20.17 1.37
CA VAL A 236 3.22 19.44 1.43
C VAL A 236 4.10 19.72 0.20
N SER A 237 3.51 19.75 -0.99
CA SER A 237 4.24 20.08 -2.21
C SER A 237 4.86 21.47 -2.14
N LYS A 238 4.12 22.45 -1.62
CA LYS A 238 4.61 23.81 -1.39
C LYS A 238 5.77 23.83 -0.41
N CYS A 239 5.64 23.19 0.75
CA CYS A 239 6.73 23.08 1.73
C CYS A 239 8.00 22.48 1.13
N ILE A 240 7.86 21.45 0.30
CA ILE A 240 9.01 20.81 -0.37
C ILE A 240 9.63 21.76 -1.41
N SER A 241 8.83 22.41 -2.24
CA SER A 241 9.35 23.31 -3.29
C SER A 241 10.05 24.55 -2.74
N GLU A 242 9.59 25.04 -1.60
CA GLU A 242 10.16 26.21 -0.92
C GLU A 242 11.27 25.83 0.09
N MET A 243 11.56 24.53 0.27
CA MET A 243 12.45 24.00 1.31
C MET A 243 12.08 24.51 2.72
N ASN A 244 10.80 24.78 2.94
CA ASN A 244 10.26 25.28 4.19
C ASN A 244 9.61 24.15 4.98
N PHE A 245 10.33 23.60 5.93
CA PHE A 245 9.89 22.47 6.74
C PHE A 245 9.40 22.94 8.11
N PRO A 246 8.40 22.25 8.70
CA PRO A 246 7.93 22.58 10.04
C PRO A 246 9.07 22.53 11.07
N ASP A 247 9.15 23.57 11.91
CA ASP A 247 9.99 23.53 13.11
C ASP A 247 9.31 22.62 14.13
N ILE A 248 10.06 21.63 14.59
CA ILE A 248 9.60 20.63 15.57
C ILE A 248 10.39 20.70 16.89
N SER A 249 11.20 21.79 17.06
CA SER A 249 11.96 22.05 18.30
C SER A 249 11.08 22.37 19.51
#